data_32568d1128813b46302320fa49f18080
#
_entry.id   32568d1128813b46302320fa49f18080
#
_cell.length_a   1.000
_cell.length_b   1.000
_cell.length_c   1.000
_cell.angle_alpha   90.00
_cell.angle_beta   90.00
_cell.angle_gamma   90.00
#
_symmetry.space_group_name_H-M   'P 1'
#
loop_
_entity.id
_entity.type
_entity.pdbx_description
1 polymer ?
#
loop_
_entity_poly.entity_id
_entity_poly.type
_entity_poly.pdbx_seq_one_letter_code
_entity_poly.pdbx_strand_id
1 'polypeptide(L)'
;FKSVLTKLGIACAIMVAAPVALAQDIVVVDTSRVLRESMAGQDLYQKVQQIGNTMQSELSPEQQALQTEKNSLASRLQGKTQQDIQADTALVQQIQAYERKLQTNAVKADKRSRELAQTERNALNAFADKMSAAVDTVRQRKNAKLVLAKSVVYLNDATYEITDEVIQQLNQDAPTIVVTRVNLPDAPQGTPQ
;
A
#
# COMPACT_ATOMS: atom_id res chain seq x y z
N PHE A 1 54.35 -34.45 67.69
CA PHE A 1 53.61 -35.32 66.73
C PHE A 1 52.76 -34.45 65.88
N LYS A 2 53.13 -34.40 64.58
CA LYS A 2 52.54 -33.52 63.59
C LYS A 2 51.36 -34.23 62.96
N SER A 3 50.17 -33.65 63.07
CA SER A 3 48.97 -34.05 62.36
C SER A 3 48.77 -33.15 61.12
N VAL A 4 48.90 -33.77 59.97
CA VAL A 4 48.65 -33.12 58.64
C VAL A 4 47.15 -33.23 58.31
N LEU A 5 46.45 -32.09 58.31
CA LEU A 5 45.03 -32.02 57.94
C LEU A 5 44.95 -31.77 56.47
N THR A 6 44.58 -32.81 55.71
CA THR A 6 44.36 -32.74 54.26
C THR A 6 42.99 -32.07 53.97
N LYS A 7 43.01 -30.88 53.39
CA LYS A 7 41.79 -30.18 52.91
C LYS A 7 41.39 -30.74 51.54
N LEU A 8 40.33 -31.51 51.53
CA LEU A 8 39.68 -32.00 50.31
C LEU A 8 38.74 -30.90 49.77
N GLY A 9 39.14 -30.18 48.72
CA GLY A 9 38.35 -29.18 48.04
C GLY A 9 37.39 -29.85 47.07
N ILE A 10 36.10 -29.78 47.38
CA ILE A 10 35.05 -30.19 46.45
C ILE A 10 34.83 -29.04 45.43
N ALA A 11 35.33 -29.22 44.20
CA ALA A 11 35.05 -28.36 43.09
C ALA A 11 33.63 -28.68 42.55
N CYS A 12 32.66 -27.85 42.91
CA CYS A 12 31.29 -27.94 42.35
C CYS A 12 31.30 -27.38 40.94
N ALA A 13 31.40 -28.24 39.93
CA ALA A 13 31.24 -27.86 38.54
C ALA A 13 29.77 -27.51 38.27
N ILE A 14 29.42 -26.22 38.21
CA ILE A 14 28.12 -25.75 37.76
C ILE A 14 28.06 -25.96 36.24
N MET A 15 27.41 -27.05 35.80
CA MET A 15 27.03 -27.20 34.41
C MET A 15 25.93 -26.20 34.12
N VAL A 16 26.28 -25.11 33.43
CA VAL A 16 25.33 -24.20 32.79
C VAL A 16 24.77 -24.95 31.60
N ALA A 17 23.59 -25.56 31.79
CA ALA A 17 22.79 -26.09 30.67
C ALA A 17 22.35 -24.90 29.82
N ALA A 18 23.05 -24.62 28.73
CA ALA A 18 22.58 -23.70 27.71
C ALA A 18 21.24 -24.24 27.17
N PRO A 19 20.20 -23.42 27.06
CA PRO A 19 18.95 -23.86 26.46
C PRO A 19 19.25 -24.27 25.02
N VAL A 20 19.04 -25.55 24.72
CA VAL A 20 19.08 -26.03 23.32
C VAL A 20 17.89 -25.40 22.65
N ALA A 21 18.12 -24.31 21.90
CA ALA A 21 17.13 -23.75 21.01
C ALA A 21 16.82 -24.83 19.97
N LEU A 22 15.67 -25.48 20.11
CA LEU A 22 15.18 -26.42 19.10
C LEU A 22 15.00 -25.61 17.81
N ALA A 23 15.84 -25.88 16.83
CA ALA A 23 15.74 -25.28 15.52
C ALA A 23 14.39 -25.71 14.90
N GLN A 24 13.51 -24.78 14.67
CA GLN A 24 12.26 -25.05 13.93
C GLN A 24 12.60 -24.98 12.45
N ASP A 25 12.66 -26.12 11.77
CA ASP A 25 12.95 -26.17 10.33
C ASP A 25 11.94 -25.39 9.48
N ILE A 26 10.71 -25.23 9.97
CA ILE A 26 9.61 -24.53 9.29
C ILE A 26 9.06 -23.46 10.23
N VAL A 27 8.76 -22.28 9.69
CA VAL A 27 8.06 -21.21 10.38
C VAL A 27 6.96 -20.63 9.50
N VAL A 28 5.98 -19.97 10.12
CA VAL A 28 4.80 -19.42 9.45
C VAL A 28 4.74 -17.91 9.67
N VAL A 29 4.40 -17.14 8.63
CA VAL A 29 4.22 -15.69 8.70
C VAL A 29 2.89 -15.27 8.10
N ASP A 30 2.13 -14.42 8.81
CA ASP A 30 0.94 -13.74 8.30
C ASP A 30 1.36 -12.43 7.62
N THR A 31 1.60 -12.49 6.31
CA THR A 31 1.99 -11.33 5.52
C THR A 31 0.95 -10.21 5.49
N SER A 32 -0.34 -10.58 5.58
CA SER A 32 -1.44 -9.61 5.64
C SER A 32 -1.44 -8.84 6.96
N ARG A 33 -1.13 -9.54 8.07
CA ARG A 33 -0.99 -8.92 9.38
C ARG A 33 0.24 -8.02 9.44
N VAL A 34 1.38 -8.47 8.87
CA VAL A 34 2.59 -7.63 8.76
C VAL A 34 2.28 -6.32 8.02
N LEU A 35 1.55 -6.37 6.90
CA LEU A 35 1.16 -5.17 6.14
C LEU A 35 0.25 -4.23 6.96
N ARG A 36 -0.71 -4.77 7.70
CA ARG A 36 -1.65 -3.92 8.46
C ARG A 36 -1.06 -3.31 9.73
N GLU A 37 -0.18 -4.04 10.42
CA GLU A 37 0.26 -3.69 11.77
C GLU A 37 1.66 -3.08 11.83
N SER A 38 2.49 -3.24 10.78
CA SER A 38 3.81 -2.60 10.76
C SER A 38 3.72 -1.10 10.50
N MET A 39 4.71 -0.35 11.03
CA MET A 39 4.86 1.09 10.76
C MET A 39 5.00 1.35 9.25
N ALA A 40 5.76 0.52 8.55
CA ALA A 40 5.95 0.61 7.10
C ALA A 40 4.64 0.45 6.31
N GLY A 41 3.77 -0.48 6.71
CA GLY A 41 2.48 -0.68 6.07
C GLY A 41 1.52 0.49 6.32
N GLN A 42 1.47 0.99 7.55
CA GLN A 42 0.67 2.16 7.91
C GLN A 42 1.15 3.42 7.18
N ASP A 43 2.46 3.67 7.12
CA ASP A 43 3.06 4.78 6.39
C ASP A 43 2.74 4.72 4.88
N LEU A 44 2.81 3.52 4.29
CA LEU A 44 2.43 3.29 2.90
C LEU A 44 0.99 3.72 2.63
N TYR A 45 0.04 3.22 3.43
CA TYR A 45 -1.38 3.55 3.24
C TYR A 45 -1.66 5.03 3.44
N GLN A 46 -1.05 5.67 4.42
CA GLN A 46 -1.19 7.12 4.63
C GLN A 46 -0.70 7.91 3.42
N LYS A 47 0.47 7.57 2.86
CA LYS A 47 1.03 8.26 1.69
C LYS A 47 0.19 8.06 0.43
N VAL A 48 -0.27 6.84 0.17
CA VAL A 48 -1.17 6.55 -0.97
C VAL A 48 -2.47 7.34 -0.84
N GLN A 49 -3.05 7.38 0.36
CA GLN A 49 -4.26 8.16 0.63
C GLN A 49 -4.04 9.66 0.43
N GLN A 50 -2.91 10.22 0.89
CA GLN A 50 -2.57 11.63 0.67
C GLN A 50 -2.43 11.95 -0.84
N ILE A 51 -1.79 11.07 -1.60
CA ILE A 51 -1.68 11.21 -3.07
C ILE A 51 -3.07 11.18 -3.70
N GLY A 52 -3.93 10.24 -3.30
CA GLY A 52 -5.31 10.13 -3.78
C GLY A 52 -6.13 11.39 -3.52
N ASN A 53 -6.05 11.93 -2.29
CA ASN A 53 -6.71 13.18 -1.91
C ASN A 53 -6.21 14.38 -2.74
N THR A 54 -4.90 14.45 -2.98
CA THR A 54 -4.30 15.49 -3.83
C THR A 54 -4.81 15.38 -5.26
N MET A 55 -4.84 14.18 -5.84
CA MET A 55 -5.37 13.95 -7.19
C MET A 55 -6.85 14.32 -7.30
N GLN A 56 -7.64 14.01 -6.28
CA GLN A 56 -9.06 14.41 -6.24
C GLN A 56 -9.21 15.93 -6.15
N SER A 57 -8.39 16.60 -5.34
CA SER A 57 -8.40 18.06 -5.22
C SER A 57 -8.00 18.76 -6.52
N GLU A 58 -7.10 18.16 -7.31
CA GLU A 58 -6.72 18.67 -8.64
C GLU A 58 -7.89 18.64 -9.65
N LEU A 59 -8.83 17.70 -9.53
CA LEU A 59 -10.00 17.57 -10.40
C LEU A 59 -11.19 18.42 -9.94
N SER A 60 -11.27 18.74 -8.66
CA SER A 60 -12.42 19.40 -8.03
C SER A 60 -12.83 20.73 -8.68
N PRO A 61 -11.91 21.67 -9.00
CA PRO A 61 -12.30 22.94 -9.63
C PRO A 61 -12.96 22.76 -11.00
N GLU A 62 -12.44 21.82 -11.82
CA GLU A 62 -12.99 21.53 -13.15
C GLU A 62 -14.38 20.88 -13.06
N GLN A 63 -14.55 19.97 -12.09
CA GLN A 63 -15.86 19.34 -11.81
C GLN A 63 -16.89 20.37 -11.35
N GLN A 64 -16.50 21.32 -10.48
CA GLN A 64 -17.38 22.42 -10.05
C GLN A 64 -17.75 23.35 -11.19
N ALA A 65 -16.79 23.70 -12.05
CA ALA A 65 -17.05 24.51 -13.25
C ALA A 65 -18.03 23.82 -14.21
N LEU A 66 -17.87 22.52 -14.44
CA LEU A 66 -18.79 21.71 -15.25
C LEU A 66 -20.18 21.65 -14.65
N GLN A 67 -20.32 21.53 -13.31
CA GLN A 67 -21.62 21.53 -12.66
C GLN A 67 -22.31 22.91 -12.79
N THR A 68 -21.56 24.01 -12.66
CA THR A 68 -22.09 25.37 -12.88
C THR A 68 -22.56 25.58 -14.32
N GLU A 69 -21.74 25.16 -15.29
CA GLU A 69 -22.08 25.24 -16.72
C GLU A 69 -23.31 24.41 -17.06
N LYS A 70 -23.42 23.19 -16.51
CA LYS A 70 -24.60 22.33 -16.63
C LYS A 70 -25.87 23.05 -16.16
N ASN A 71 -25.82 23.67 -14.98
CA ASN A 71 -26.99 24.38 -14.43
C ASN A 71 -27.35 25.59 -15.28
N SER A 72 -26.38 26.33 -15.81
CA SER A 72 -26.59 27.44 -16.73
C SER A 72 -27.24 26.99 -18.04
N LEU A 73 -26.76 25.91 -18.66
CA LEU A 73 -27.35 25.33 -19.87
C LEU A 73 -28.75 24.81 -19.61
N ALA A 74 -29.01 24.13 -18.49
CA ALA A 74 -30.32 23.65 -18.12
C ALA A 74 -31.34 24.81 -18.03
N SER A 75 -30.97 25.92 -17.41
CA SER A 75 -31.82 27.13 -17.33
C SER A 75 -32.10 27.74 -18.71
N ARG A 76 -31.12 27.76 -19.62
CA ARG A 76 -31.27 28.27 -20.97
C ARG A 76 -32.14 27.37 -21.88
N LEU A 77 -32.16 26.06 -21.60
CA LEU A 77 -32.93 25.08 -22.34
C LEU A 77 -34.39 24.99 -21.86
N GLN A 78 -34.67 25.50 -20.65
CA GLN A 78 -36.03 25.43 -20.09
C GLN A 78 -37.05 26.15 -20.98
N GLY A 79 -38.11 25.42 -21.39
CA GLY A 79 -39.20 25.95 -22.23
C GLY A 79 -38.86 26.10 -23.71
N LYS A 80 -37.66 25.73 -24.17
CA LYS A 80 -37.26 25.74 -25.58
C LYS A 80 -37.67 24.43 -26.27
N THR A 81 -38.18 24.55 -27.49
CA THR A 81 -38.38 23.40 -28.37
C THR A 81 -37.06 23.01 -29.05
N GLN A 82 -36.98 21.81 -29.62
CA GLN A 82 -35.79 21.38 -30.36
C GLN A 82 -35.47 22.32 -31.54
N GLN A 83 -36.50 22.87 -32.17
CA GLN A 83 -36.37 23.81 -33.27
C GLN A 83 -35.77 25.15 -32.80
N ASP A 84 -36.20 25.66 -31.65
CA ASP A 84 -35.62 26.87 -31.01
C ASP A 84 -34.16 26.69 -30.68
N ILE A 85 -33.80 25.49 -30.17
CA ILE A 85 -32.40 25.15 -29.82
C ILE A 85 -31.54 25.13 -31.08
N GLN A 86 -32.01 24.49 -32.15
CA GLN A 86 -31.29 24.40 -33.43
C GLN A 86 -31.09 25.76 -34.10
N ALA A 87 -32.06 26.68 -33.93
CA ALA A 87 -32.00 28.03 -34.46
C ALA A 87 -31.02 28.94 -33.68
N ASP A 88 -30.73 28.62 -32.41
CA ASP A 88 -29.78 29.36 -31.55
C ASP A 88 -28.37 28.79 -31.71
N THR A 89 -27.64 29.23 -32.75
CA THR A 89 -26.29 28.75 -33.05
C THR A 89 -25.35 28.91 -31.86
N ALA A 90 -25.49 29.97 -31.08
CA ALA A 90 -24.62 30.19 -29.87
C ALA A 90 -24.92 29.16 -28.79
N LEU A 91 -26.17 28.77 -28.59
CA LEU A 91 -26.57 27.73 -27.65
C LEU A 91 -26.04 26.35 -28.08
N VAL A 92 -26.15 26.02 -29.36
CA VAL A 92 -25.61 24.78 -29.95
C VAL A 92 -24.09 24.69 -29.72
N GLN A 93 -23.38 25.76 -30.01
CA GLN A 93 -21.91 25.80 -29.77
C GLN A 93 -21.55 25.63 -28.29
N GLN A 94 -22.33 26.21 -27.37
CA GLN A 94 -22.12 26.02 -25.94
C GLN A 94 -22.38 24.57 -25.49
N ILE A 95 -23.43 23.94 -26.00
CA ILE A 95 -23.73 22.52 -25.70
C ILE A 95 -22.55 21.65 -26.16
N GLN A 96 -22.08 21.82 -27.39
CA GLN A 96 -20.94 21.07 -27.92
C GLN A 96 -19.64 21.33 -27.16
N ALA A 97 -19.43 22.56 -26.72
CA ALA A 97 -18.26 22.90 -25.89
C ALA A 97 -18.32 22.22 -24.52
N TYR A 98 -19.50 22.20 -23.91
CA TYR A 98 -19.75 21.51 -22.65
C TYR A 98 -19.53 19.99 -22.79
N GLU A 99 -20.03 19.35 -23.83
CA GLU A 99 -19.83 17.93 -24.11
C GLU A 99 -18.34 17.59 -24.24
N ARG A 100 -17.57 18.41 -24.99
CA ARG A 100 -16.12 18.23 -25.12
C ARG A 100 -15.41 18.35 -23.76
N LYS A 101 -15.82 19.30 -22.92
CA LYS A 101 -15.26 19.46 -21.57
C LYS A 101 -15.58 18.25 -20.67
N LEU A 102 -16.82 17.73 -20.74
CA LEU A 102 -17.21 16.51 -20.02
C LEU A 102 -16.32 15.33 -20.42
N GLN A 103 -16.13 15.11 -21.71
CA GLN A 103 -15.28 14.04 -22.22
C GLN A 103 -13.81 14.20 -21.75
N THR A 104 -13.27 15.42 -21.85
CA THR A 104 -11.91 15.71 -21.40
C THR A 104 -11.77 15.46 -19.90
N ASN A 105 -12.75 15.89 -19.09
CA ASN A 105 -12.71 15.65 -17.64
C ASN A 105 -12.81 14.16 -17.29
N ALA A 106 -13.63 13.40 -18.01
CA ALA A 106 -13.73 11.95 -17.83
C ALA A 106 -12.40 11.24 -18.14
N VAL A 107 -11.71 11.62 -19.22
CA VAL A 107 -10.37 11.08 -19.56
C VAL A 107 -9.34 11.43 -18.50
N LYS A 108 -9.35 12.67 -17.97
CA LYS A 108 -8.46 13.07 -16.87
C LYS A 108 -8.73 12.27 -15.61
N ALA A 109 -9.98 12.09 -15.24
CA ALA A 109 -10.38 11.33 -14.05
C ALA A 109 -9.92 9.86 -14.15
N ASP A 110 -10.13 9.24 -15.31
CA ASP A 110 -9.66 7.87 -15.58
C ASP A 110 -8.13 7.77 -15.51
N LYS A 111 -7.41 8.74 -16.11
CA LYS A 111 -5.94 8.82 -16.00
C LYS A 111 -5.50 8.89 -14.53
N ARG A 112 -6.11 9.76 -13.71
CA ARG A 112 -5.78 9.87 -12.27
C ARG A 112 -6.04 8.58 -11.52
N SER A 113 -7.13 7.88 -11.82
CA SER A 113 -7.43 6.58 -11.23
C SER A 113 -6.35 5.54 -11.57
N ARG A 114 -5.92 5.48 -12.82
CA ARG A 114 -4.82 4.57 -13.25
C ARG A 114 -3.48 4.94 -12.62
N GLU A 115 -3.16 6.23 -12.51
CA GLU A 115 -1.94 6.72 -11.85
C GLU A 115 -1.92 6.32 -10.38
N LEU A 116 -3.04 6.47 -9.67
CA LEU A 116 -3.16 6.07 -8.26
C LEU A 116 -3.00 4.57 -8.09
N ALA A 117 -3.70 3.77 -8.89
CA ALA A 117 -3.59 2.31 -8.85
C ALA A 117 -2.16 1.81 -9.15
N GLN A 118 -1.45 2.45 -10.07
CA GLN A 118 -0.05 2.11 -10.35
C GLN A 118 0.87 2.56 -9.22
N THR A 119 0.61 3.73 -8.61
CA THR A 119 1.34 4.23 -7.44
C THR A 119 1.23 3.25 -6.28
N GLU A 120 0.01 2.79 -5.99
CA GLU A 120 -0.26 1.80 -4.94
C GLU A 120 0.46 0.47 -5.21
N ARG A 121 0.38 -0.06 -6.43
CA ARG A 121 1.10 -1.30 -6.80
C ARG A 121 2.60 -1.17 -6.59
N ASN A 122 3.19 -0.06 -7.01
CA ASN A 122 4.63 0.17 -6.84
C ASN A 122 5.01 0.27 -5.35
N ALA A 123 4.18 0.92 -4.54
CA ALA A 123 4.38 1.02 -3.10
C ALA A 123 4.26 -0.35 -2.40
N LEU A 124 3.27 -1.16 -2.78
CA LEU A 124 3.12 -2.53 -2.26
C LEU A 124 4.31 -3.42 -2.65
N ASN A 125 4.85 -3.29 -3.86
CA ASN A 125 6.06 -4.02 -4.25
C ASN A 125 7.26 -3.59 -3.40
N ALA A 126 7.47 -2.29 -3.20
CA ALA A 126 8.54 -1.78 -2.35
C ALA A 126 8.40 -2.25 -0.88
N PHE A 127 7.16 -2.33 -0.38
CA PHE A 127 6.87 -2.92 0.93
C PHE A 127 7.21 -4.41 0.97
N ALA A 128 6.80 -5.18 -0.05
CA ALA A 128 7.07 -6.62 -0.13
C ALA A 128 8.57 -6.93 -0.11
N ASP A 129 9.40 -6.13 -0.78
CA ASP A 129 10.86 -6.27 -0.75
C ASP A 129 11.40 -6.06 0.67
N LYS A 130 10.94 -5.03 1.39
CA LYS A 130 11.37 -4.76 2.78
C LYS A 130 10.89 -5.84 3.74
N MET A 131 9.65 -6.27 3.59
CA MET A 131 9.08 -7.37 4.37
C MET A 131 9.86 -8.67 4.15
N SER A 132 10.20 -8.99 2.89
CA SER A 132 10.99 -10.19 2.56
C SER A 132 12.35 -10.18 3.24
N ALA A 133 13.03 -9.05 3.28
CA ALA A 133 14.31 -8.90 3.99
C ALA A 133 14.14 -9.12 5.51
N ALA A 134 13.09 -8.54 6.12
CA ALA A 134 12.79 -8.73 7.54
C ALA A 134 12.47 -10.20 7.86
N VAL A 135 11.67 -10.86 7.00
CA VAL A 135 11.34 -12.29 7.12
C VAL A 135 12.64 -13.13 7.07
N ASP A 136 13.53 -12.86 6.13
CA ASP A 136 14.78 -13.63 6.02
C ASP A 136 15.69 -13.43 7.25
N THR A 137 15.78 -12.21 7.78
CA THR A 137 16.50 -11.91 9.01
C THR A 137 15.97 -12.72 10.20
N VAL A 138 14.64 -12.77 10.37
CA VAL A 138 14.01 -13.53 11.46
C VAL A 138 14.18 -15.03 11.22
N ARG A 139 13.99 -15.52 9.99
CA ARG A 139 14.21 -16.91 9.60
C ARG A 139 15.62 -17.39 9.98
N GLN A 140 16.65 -16.59 9.64
CA GLN A 140 18.04 -16.93 9.99
C GLN A 140 18.27 -16.98 11.51
N ARG A 141 17.70 -16.04 12.27
CA ARG A 141 17.77 -16.01 13.74
C ARG A 141 17.13 -17.25 14.37
N LYS A 142 16.04 -17.76 13.75
CA LYS A 142 15.34 -18.99 14.19
C LYS A 142 16.02 -20.26 13.68
N ASN A 143 17.06 -20.17 12.84
CA ASN A 143 17.66 -21.29 12.11
C ASN A 143 16.63 -22.08 11.27
N ALA A 144 15.55 -21.45 10.85
CA ALA A 144 14.50 -22.06 10.02
C ALA A 144 14.98 -22.20 8.58
N LYS A 145 14.62 -23.32 7.93
CA LYS A 145 14.95 -23.61 6.54
C LYS A 145 13.84 -23.19 5.59
N LEU A 146 12.61 -23.15 6.08
CA LEU A 146 11.43 -22.84 5.28
C LEU A 146 10.52 -21.86 5.99
N VAL A 147 9.99 -20.87 5.25
CA VAL A 147 8.94 -19.96 5.69
C VAL A 147 7.70 -20.19 4.84
N LEU A 148 6.55 -20.39 5.46
CA LEU A 148 5.27 -20.53 4.81
C LEU A 148 4.40 -19.31 5.09
N ALA A 149 3.68 -18.83 4.09
CA ALA A 149 2.63 -17.84 4.30
C ALA A 149 1.45 -18.47 5.05
N LYS A 150 0.92 -17.81 6.07
CA LYS A 150 -0.21 -18.32 6.86
C LYS A 150 -1.45 -18.62 6.01
N SER A 151 -1.62 -17.90 4.90
CA SER A 151 -2.74 -18.10 3.96
C SER A 151 -2.78 -19.47 3.29
N VAL A 152 -1.66 -20.20 3.26
CA VAL A 152 -1.57 -21.56 2.68
C VAL A 152 -1.45 -22.65 3.75
N VAL A 153 -1.45 -22.28 5.03
CA VAL A 153 -1.35 -23.20 6.16
C VAL A 153 -2.75 -23.37 6.79
N TYR A 154 -3.25 -24.60 6.79
CA TYR A 154 -4.58 -24.87 7.34
C TYR A 154 -4.64 -24.74 8.87
N LEU A 155 -3.62 -25.25 9.55
CA LEU A 155 -3.49 -25.21 11.01
C LEU A 155 -2.02 -25.22 11.40
N ASN A 156 -1.63 -24.37 12.36
CA ASN A 156 -0.30 -24.38 12.96
C ASN A 156 -0.39 -24.10 14.47
N ASP A 157 0.59 -24.61 15.21
CA ASP A 157 0.82 -24.19 16.59
C ASP A 157 1.43 -22.78 16.60
N ALA A 158 1.09 -21.98 17.61
CA ALA A 158 1.56 -20.60 17.73
C ALA A 158 3.10 -20.49 17.80
N THR A 159 3.78 -21.53 18.26
CA THR A 159 5.25 -21.57 18.34
C THR A 159 5.95 -21.53 16.99
N TYR A 160 5.24 -21.89 15.89
CA TYR A 160 5.75 -21.80 14.52
C TYR A 160 5.53 -20.41 13.92
N GLU A 161 4.72 -19.54 14.53
CA GLU A 161 4.39 -18.24 13.96
C GLU A 161 5.45 -17.20 14.35
N ILE A 162 6.02 -16.54 13.32
CA ILE A 162 7.05 -15.51 13.48
C ILE A 162 6.55 -14.10 13.14
N THR A 163 5.25 -13.90 12.97
CA THR A 163 4.64 -12.65 12.48
C THR A 163 5.03 -11.45 13.33
N ASP A 164 4.95 -11.57 14.67
CA ASP A 164 5.28 -10.46 15.58
C ASP A 164 6.77 -10.07 15.52
N GLU A 165 7.64 -11.06 15.39
CA GLU A 165 9.08 -10.83 15.26
C GLU A 165 9.42 -10.16 13.92
N VAL A 166 8.71 -10.53 12.83
CA VAL A 166 8.86 -9.89 11.53
C VAL A 166 8.38 -8.44 11.58
N ILE A 167 7.25 -8.15 12.24
CA ILE A 167 6.75 -6.77 12.43
C ILE A 167 7.79 -5.94 13.20
N GLN A 168 8.33 -6.47 14.28
CA GLN A 168 9.38 -5.77 15.06
C GLN A 168 10.63 -5.51 14.21
N GLN A 169 11.09 -6.51 13.46
CA GLN A 169 12.27 -6.39 12.61
C GLN A 169 12.04 -5.35 11.52
N LEU A 170 10.89 -5.40 10.84
CA LEU A 170 10.53 -4.44 9.80
C LEU A 170 10.44 -3.01 10.34
N ASN A 171 9.84 -2.83 11.53
CA ASN A 171 9.74 -1.52 12.19
C ASN A 171 11.12 -0.94 12.59
N GLN A 172 12.11 -1.80 12.86
CA GLN A 172 13.49 -1.36 13.14
C GLN A 172 14.25 -1.00 11.87
N ASP A 173 14.16 -1.84 10.83
CA ASP A 173 14.99 -1.73 9.64
C ASP A 173 14.42 -0.75 8.60
N ALA A 174 13.10 -0.71 8.47
CA ALA A 174 12.40 0.07 7.45
C ALA A 174 11.01 0.54 7.93
N PRO A 175 10.94 1.49 8.88
CA PRO A 175 9.66 1.97 9.41
C PRO A 175 8.82 2.75 8.40
N THR A 176 9.39 3.15 7.26
CA THR A 176 8.72 3.93 6.23
C THR A 176 8.97 3.37 4.84
N ILE A 177 8.02 3.60 3.92
CA ILE A 177 8.12 3.23 2.51
C ILE A 177 8.19 4.48 1.63
N VAL A 178 9.08 4.47 0.64
CA VAL A 178 9.11 5.51 -0.38
C VAL A 178 7.94 5.27 -1.33
N VAL A 179 6.99 6.20 -1.34
CA VAL A 179 5.85 6.18 -2.26
C VAL A 179 6.00 7.34 -3.23
N THR A 180 6.21 7.03 -4.49
CA THR A 180 6.34 8.04 -5.55
C THR A 180 5.11 8.01 -6.43
N ARG A 181 4.45 9.16 -6.58
CA ARG A 181 3.31 9.31 -7.49
C ARG A 181 3.73 8.97 -8.92
N VAL A 182 2.99 8.10 -9.56
CA VAL A 182 3.15 7.78 -10.98
C VAL A 182 2.44 8.86 -11.81
N ASN A 183 3.10 9.32 -12.86
CA ASN A 183 2.53 10.22 -13.86
C ASN A 183 2.52 9.47 -15.21
N LEU A 184 1.34 9.12 -15.68
CA LEU A 184 1.18 8.50 -16.98
C LEU A 184 1.18 9.57 -18.09
N PRO A 185 1.68 9.26 -19.29
CA PRO A 185 1.53 10.16 -20.44
C PRO A 185 0.06 10.39 -20.75
N ASP A 186 -0.25 11.52 -21.36
CA ASP A 186 -1.61 11.74 -21.87
C ASP A 186 -1.92 10.74 -22.98
N ALA A 187 -3.14 10.22 -22.96
CA ALA A 187 -3.59 9.38 -24.07
C ALA A 187 -3.48 10.18 -25.39
N PRO A 188 -2.99 9.56 -26.48
CA PRO A 188 -3.01 10.22 -27.78
C PRO A 188 -4.46 10.68 -28.04
N GLN A 189 -4.62 11.99 -28.22
CA GLN A 189 -5.91 12.54 -28.62
C GLN A 189 -6.21 11.94 -29.99
N GLY A 190 -7.15 11.02 -30.04
CA GLY A 190 -7.58 10.45 -31.31
C GLY A 190 -7.96 11.60 -32.25
N THR A 191 -7.33 11.67 -33.39
CA THR A 191 -7.76 12.53 -34.50
C THR A 191 -9.25 12.28 -34.74
N PRO A 192 -10.11 13.31 -34.71
CA PRO A 192 -11.51 13.15 -35.08
C PRO A 192 -11.57 12.61 -36.51
N GLN A 193 -12.20 11.44 -36.68
CA GLN A 193 -12.61 10.94 -38.01
C GLN A 193 -13.86 11.70 -38.46
#